data_cb2f5a10635cc0b9720bbf3d0572b558
#
_entry.id   cb2f5a10635cc0b9720bbf3d0572b558
#
_cell.length_a   1.000
_cell.length_b   1.000
_cell.length_c   1.000
_cell.angle_alpha   90.00
_cell.angle_beta   90.00
_cell.angle_gamma   90.00
#
_symmetry.space_group_name_H-M   'P 1'
#
loop_
_entity.id
_entity.type
_entity.pdbx_description
1 polymer ?
#
loop_
_entity_poly.entity_id
_entity_poly.type
_entity_poly.pdbx_seq_one_letter_code
_entity_poly.pdbx_strand_id
1 'polypeptide(L)'
;MKKRNIGICIITTTLLMGGHAKATELILAKDHTNVVNQAAEIAAYKSNRPPVNKRLFTSKAVEAEIIRVKKLLTNQKLAWMFENCFPNTLETTVHYRTTNGKPDTFVYTGDIHAMWLRDSGAQVWPYIQLASKDPELKK
;
A
#
# COMPACT_ATOMS: atom_id res chain seq x y z
N MET A 1 29.36 -28.74 -38.99
CA MET A 1 28.91 -28.25 -37.66
C MET A 1 29.45 -29.20 -36.60
N LYS A 2 30.43 -28.77 -35.81
CA LYS A 2 31.15 -29.59 -34.83
C LYS A 2 30.51 -29.39 -33.45
N LYS A 3 29.85 -30.41 -32.90
CA LYS A 3 29.31 -30.40 -31.52
C LYS A 3 30.49 -30.52 -30.54
N ARG A 4 30.72 -29.51 -29.74
CA ARG A 4 31.69 -29.53 -28.63
C ARG A 4 30.99 -30.14 -27.41
N ASN A 5 31.36 -31.39 -27.07
CA ASN A 5 31.02 -32.02 -25.80
C ASN A 5 31.89 -31.37 -24.71
N ILE A 6 31.25 -30.66 -23.78
CA ILE A 6 31.91 -30.19 -22.55
C ILE A 6 31.80 -31.34 -21.56
N GLY A 7 32.92 -32.07 -21.41
CA GLY A 7 33.06 -33.08 -20.37
C GLY A 7 33.10 -32.42 -19.00
N ILE A 8 32.09 -32.72 -18.16
CA ILE A 8 32.11 -32.34 -16.74
C ILE A 8 33.10 -33.28 -16.06
N CYS A 9 34.24 -32.72 -15.67
CA CYS A 9 35.22 -33.40 -14.83
C CYS A 9 34.69 -33.44 -13.39
N ILE A 10 34.12 -34.56 -12.98
CA ILE A 10 33.75 -34.82 -11.58
C ILE A 10 35.03 -35.18 -10.82
N ILE A 11 35.64 -34.23 -10.17
CA ILE A 11 36.72 -34.48 -9.20
C ILE A 11 36.04 -34.92 -7.91
N THR A 12 36.08 -36.18 -7.61
CA THR A 12 35.70 -36.77 -6.31
C THR A 12 36.76 -36.44 -5.29
N THR A 13 36.62 -35.33 -4.60
CA THR A 13 37.28 -35.05 -3.32
C THR A 13 36.30 -35.28 -2.19
N THR A 14 36.07 -36.51 -1.89
CA THR A 14 35.31 -37.00 -0.75
C THR A 14 36.20 -36.88 0.50
N LEU A 15 36.15 -35.74 1.21
CA LEU A 15 36.31 -35.72 2.69
C LEU A 15 36.23 -34.32 3.34
N LEU A 16 35.98 -33.23 2.57
CA LEU A 16 35.84 -31.87 3.18
C LEU A 16 34.51 -31.16 2.76
N MET A 17 33.61 -31.87 2.08
CA MET A 17 32.40 -31.26 1.49
C MET A 17 31.12 -31.33 2.36
N GLY A 18 31.14 -31.99 3.51
CA GLY A 18 29.95 -32.12 4.38
C GLY A 18 29.48 -30.80 5.01
N GLY A 19 30.40 -29.85 5.20
CA GLY A 19 30.07 -28.55 5.79
C GLY A 19 29.49 -27.53 4.80
N HIS A 20 30.06 -27.49 3.60
CA HIS A 20 29.65 -26.53 2.57
C HIS A 20 28.28 -26.87 1.95
N ALA A 21 28.01 -28.15 1.69
CA ALA A 21 26.71 -28.59 1.16
C ALA A 21 25.56 -28.29 2.16
N LYS A 22 25.78 -28.58 3.45
CA LYS A 22 24.79 -28.26 4.50
C LYS A 22 24.60 -26.74 4.69
N ALA A 23 25.66 -25.95 4.58
CA ALA A 23 25.56 -24.49 4.68
C ALA A 23 24.79 -23.90 3.48
N THR A 24 25.05 -24.38 2.27
CA THR A 24 24.35 -23.94 1.06
C THR A 24 22.86 -24.34 1.10
N GLU A 25 22.56 -25.56 1.55
CA GLU A 25 21.18 -26.03 1.71
C GLU A 25 20.43 -25.25 2.78
N LEU A 26 21.11 -24.90 3.89
CA LEU A 26 20.52 -24.07 4.95
C LEU A 26 20.27 -22.61 4.50
N ILE A 27 21.13 -22.04 3.66
CA ILE A 27 20.96 -20.71 3.09
C ILE A 27 19.79 -20.71 2.12
N LEU A 28 19.73 -21.68 1.22
CA LEU A 28 18.61 -21.83 0.27
C LEU A 28 17.27 -22.05 0.99
N ALA A 29 17.25 -22.87 2.05
CA ALA A 29 16.05 -23.09 2.86
C ALA A 29 15.60 -21.81 3.59
N LYS A 30 16.54 -21.01 4.11
CA LYS A 30 16.21 -19.70 4.72
C LYS A 30 15.68 -18.71 3.71
N ASP A 31 16.25 -18.67 2.51
CA ASP A 31 15.76 -17.78 1.45
C ASP A 31 14.36 -18.19 1.00
N HIS A 32 14.08 -19.48 0.83
CA HIS A 32 12.74 -19.98 0.52
C HIS A 32 11.72 -19.64 1.63
N THR A 33 12.07 -19.84 2.90
CA THR A 33 11.18 -19.48 4.01
C THR A 33 10.94 -17.98 4.09
N ASN A 34 11.94 -17.14 3.83
CA ASN A 34 11.79 -15.70 3.78
C ASN A 34 10.86 -15.25 2.63
N VAL A 35 11.02 -15.83 1.44
CA VAL A 35 10.17 -15.53 0.27
C VAL A 35 8.72 -15.97 0.51
N VAL A 36 8.50 -17.15 1.08
CA VAL A 36 7.15 -17.64 1.42
C VAL A 36 6.50 -16.79 2.50
N ASN A 37 7.24 -16.42 3.55
CA ASN A 37 6.74 -15.55 4.61
C ASN A 37 6.43 -14.15 4.08
N GLN A 38 7.27 -13.61 3.22
CA GLN A 38 7.04 -12.30 2.58
C GLN A 38 5.83 -12.33 1.65
N ALA A 39 5.64 -13.39 0.87
CA ALA A 39 4.45 -13.56 0.03
C ALA A 39 3.17 -13.70 0.87
N ALA A 40 3.22 -14.45 1.97
CA ALA A 40 2.11 -14.58 2.90
C ALA A 40 1.80 -13.26 3.62
N GLU A 41 2.82 -12.50 3.98
CA GLU A 41 2.67 -11.17 4.58
C GLU A 41 2.04 -10.17 3.58
N ILE A 42 2.47 -10.18 2.32
CA ILE A 42 1.87 -9.35 1.26
C ILE A 42 0.41 -9.75 1.03
N ALA A 43 0.08 -11.04 1.04
CA ALA A 43 -1.30 -11.53 0.90
C ALA A 43 -2.19 -11.16 2.10
N ALA A 44 -1.62 -10.97 3.30
CA ALA A 44 -2.34 -10.54 4.49
C ALA A 44 -2.78 -9.07 4.45
N TYR A 45 -2.11 -8.22 3.66
CA TYR A 45 -2.40 -6.78 3.58
C TYR A 45 -3.40 -6.45 2.47
N LYS A 46 -4.58 -7.08 2.51
CA LYS A 46 -5.70 -6.73 1.63
C LYS A 46 -6.28 -5.36 2.02
N SER A 47 -6.61 -4.54 1.03
CA SER A 47 -7.28 -3.25 1.27
C SER A 47 -8.63 -3.44 1.99
N ASN A 48 -8.86 -2.65 3.03
CA ASN A 48 -10.12 -2.59 3.79
C ASN A 48 -10.97 -1.37 3.39
N ARG A 49 -10.57 -0.64 2.36
CA ARG A 49 -11.33 0.51 1.86
C ARG A 49 -12.74 0.08 1.41
N PRO A 50 -13.74 0.95 1.57
CA PRO A 50 -15.06 0.69 1.01
C PRO A 50 -15.00 0.44 -0.51
N PRO A 51 -15.87 -0.41 -1.06
CA PRO A 51 -16.04 -0.52 -2.50
C PRO A 51 -16.31 0.85 -3.13
N VAL A 52 -15.79 1.11 -4.32
CA VAL A 52 -15.84 2.44 -4.97
C VAL A 52 -17.26 3.04 -5.00
N ASN A 53 -18.26 2.21 -5.27
CA ASN A 53 -19.67 2.62 -5.29
C ASN A 53 -20.30 2.91 -3.92
N LYS A 54 -19.57 2.68 -2.84
CA LYS A 54 -20.00 3.00 -1.45
C LYS A 54 -19.20 4.12 -0.82
N ARG A 55 -18.21 4.67 -1.52
CA ARG A 55 -17.43 5.81 -1.04
C ARG A 55 -18.23 7.08 -1.18
N LEU A 56 -18.20 7.92 -0.14
CA LEU A 56 -18.89 9.21 -0.13
C LEU A 56 -18.26 10.20 -1.10
N PHE A 57 -16.92 10.20 -1.19
CA PHE A 57 -16.16 11.02 -2.13
C PHE A 57 -14.93 10.27 -2.63
N THR A 58 -14.58 10.48 -3.90
CA THR A 58 -13.38 9.91 -4.53
C THR A 58 -12.65 11.00 -5.31
N SER A 59 -11.35 11.16 -5.05
CA SER A 59 -10.50 12.13 -5.72
C SER A 59 -9.41 11.43 -6.53
N LYS A 60 -9.27 11.81 -7.80
CA LYS A 60 -8.21 11.30 -8.67
C LYS A 60 -6.82 11.69 -8.15
N ALA A 61 -6.67 12.87 -7.57
CA ALA A 61 -5.41 13.33 -7.00
C ALA A 61 -5.02 12.52 -5.76
N VAL A 62 -6.00 12.15 -4.93
CA VAL A 62 -5.77 11.30 -3.75
C VAL A 62 -5.39 9.88 -4.17
N GLU A 63 -6.07 9.29 -5.16
CA GLU A 63 -5.70 7.96 -5.68
C GLU A 63 -4.28 7.95 -6.28
N ALA A 64 -3.92 8.98 -7.04
CA ALA A 64 -2.56 9.11 -7.56
C ALA A 64 -1.52 9.23 -6.45
N GLU A 65 -1.82 9.97 -5.39
CA GLU A 65 -0.94 10.10 -4.23
C GLU A 65 -0.75 8.79 -3.48
N ILE A 66 -1.83 8.00 -3.29
CA ILE A 66 -1.75 6.66 -2.71
C ILE A 66 -0.79 5.78 -3.52
N ILE A 67 -0.94 5.76 -4.84
CA ILE A 67 -0.07 4.98 -5.72
C ILE A 67 1.38 5.44 -5.60
N ARG A 68 1.62 6.76 -5.59
CA ARG A 68 2.96 7.36 -5.46
C ARG A 68 3.63 6.96 -4.16
N VAL A 69 2.95 7.14 -3.03
CA VAL A 69 3.51 6.85 -1.70
C VAL A 69 3.75 5.36 -1.52
N LYS A 70 2.82 4.51 -1.95
CA LYS A 70 3.01 3.04 -1.87
C LYS A 70 4.25 2.56 -2.62
N LYS A 71 4.63 3.20 -3.73
CA LYS A 71 5.86 2.87 -4.46
C LYS A 71 7.14 3.26 -3.73
N LEU A 72 7.07 4.24 -2.84
CA LEU A 72 8.22 4.72 -2.05
C LEU A 72 8.40 3.94 -0.74
N LEU A 73 7.35 3.30 -0.24
CA LEU A 73 7.36 2.55 1.00
C LEU A 73 7.84 1.11 0.76
N THR A 74 8.97 0.76 1.34
CA THR A 74 9.49 -0.63 1.32
C THR A 74 8.76 -1.53 2.31
N ASN A 75 8.27 -0.98 3.41
CA ASN A 75 7.51 -1.72 4.41
C ASN A 75 6.04 -1.88 3.97
N GLN A 76 5.64 -3.12 3.68
CA GLN A 76 4.31 -3.45 3.17
C GLN A 76 3.18 -3.10 4.15
N LYS A 77 3.41 -3.23 5.45
CA LYS A 77 2.44 -2.84 6.48
C LYS A 77 2.18 -1.33 6.47
N LEU A 78 3.23 -0.52 6.34
CA LEU A 78 3.09 0.94 6.24
C LEU A 78 2.40 1.35 4.93
N ALA A 79 2.71 0.68 3.81
CA ALA A 79 2.04 0.91 2.54
C ALA A 79 0.53 0.61 2.63
N TRP A 80 0.17 -0.51 3.26
CA TRP A 80 -1.21 -0.89 3.53
C TRP A 80 -1.90 0.10 4.47
N MET A 81 -1.26 0.51 5.56
CA MET A 81 -1.81 1.50 6.48
C MET A 81 -2.08 2.82 5.77
N PHE A 82 -1.14 3.31 4.97
CA PHE A 82 -1.32 4.55 4.22
C PHE A 82 -2.50 4.45 3.24
N GLU A 83 -2.58 3.35 2.48
CA GLU A 83 -3.69 3.12 1.54
C GLU A 83 -5.06 3.15 2.19
N ASN A 84 -5.18 2.64 3.43
CA ASN A 84 -6.46 2.55 4.13
C ASN A 84 -6.78 3.80 4.96
N CYS A 85 -5.77 4.42 5.57
CA CYS A 85 -5.99 5.57 6.45
C CYS A 85 -6.07 6.89 5.69
N PHE A 86 -5.22 7.08 4.67
CA PHE A 86 -5.13 8.35 3.96
C PHE A 86 -6.44 8.78 3.30
N PRO A 87 -7.17 7.94 2.56
CA PRO A 87 -8.44 8.35 1.93
C PRO A 87 -9.66 8.24 2.86
N ASN A 88 -9.51 7.68 4.07
CA ASN A 88 -10.65 7.29 4.91
C ASN A 88 -11.63 8.42 5.19
N THR A 89 -11.15 9.62 5.52
CA THR A 89 -12.01 10.79 5.77
C THR A 89 -12.91 11.09 4.57
N LEU A 90 -12.36 11.14 3.37
CA LEU A 90 -13.12 11.42 2.15
C LEU A 90 -14.13 10.32 1.83
N GLU A 91 -13.75 9.07 2.07
CA GLU A 91 -14.57 7.92 1.70
C GLU A 91 -15.71 7.62 2.67
N THR A 92 -15.59 8.04 3.94
CA THR A 92 -16.50 7.58 5.01
C THR A 92 -17.14 8.69 5.82
N THR A 93 -16.57 9.90 5.84
CA THR A 93 -17.04 10.97 6.75
C THR A 93 -17.37 12.30 6.07
N VAL A 94 -17.01 12.48 4.81
CA VAL A 94 -17.29 13.72 4.04
C VAL A 94 -18.63 13.61 3.33
N HIS A 95 -19.53 14.54 3.65
CA HIS A 95 -20.83 14.67 3.00
C HIS A 95 -20.87 15.98 2.22
N TYR A 96 -20.59 15.90 0.93
CA TYR A 96 -20.65 17.03 0.00
C TYR A 96 -22.08 17.22 -0.51
N ARG A 97 -22.52 18.47 -0.54
CA ARG A 97 -23.80 18.89 -1.14
C ARG A 97 -23.69 20.31 -1.69
N THR A 98 -24.73 20.76 -2.35
CA THR A 98 -24.89 22.16 -2.77
C THR A 98 -26.08 22.75 -2.05
N THR A 99 -25.86 23.84 -1.30
CA THR A 99 -26.90 24.56 -0.58
C THR A 99 -26.99 25.98 -1.15
N ASN A 100 -28.17 26.35 -1.68
CA ASN A 100 -28.38 27.66 -2.31
C ASN A 100 -27.36 27.98 -3.43
N GLY A 101 -27.01 26.97 -4.26
CA GLY A 101 -26.06 27.11 -5.34
C GLY A 101 -24.58 27.20 -4.92
N LYS A 102 -24.26 27.07 -3.63
CA LYS A 102 -22.90 27.10 -3.10
C LYS A 102 -22.47 25.72 -2.60
N PRO A 103 -21.19 25.36 -2.76
CA PRO A 103 -20.64 24.18 -2.12
C PRO A 103 -20.85 24.21 -0.60
N ASP A 104 -21.30 23.09 -0.05
CA ASP A 104 -21.54 22.91 1.37
C ASP A 104 -21.09 21.49 1.73
N THR A 105 -20.12 21.40 2.63
CA THR A 105 -19.49 20.13 3.00
C THR A 105 -19.58 19.93 4.50
N PHE A 106 -20.17 18.82 4.90
CA PHE A 106 -20.21 18.39 6.29
C PHE A 106 -19.20 17.24 6.49
N VAL A 107 -18.30 17.38 7.46
CA VAL A 107 -17.27 16.39 7.78
C VAL A 107 -17.53 15.88 9.19
N TYR A 108 -17.92 14.61 9.30
CA TYR A 108 -18.08 13.97 10.61
C TYR A 108 -16.76 13.84 11.34
N THR A 109 -16.78 14.09 12.63
CA THR A 109 -15.63 13.87 13.50
C THR A 109 -15.62 12.43 13.98
N GLY A 110 -14.95 11.56 13.24
CA GLY A 110 -14.87 10.13 13.55
C GLY A 110 -16.24 9.44 13.50
N ASP A 111 -16.62 8.79 14.58
CA ASP A 111 -17.87 8.07 14.78
C ASP A 111 -19.02 8.93 15.32
N ILE A 112 -18.74 10.20 15.62
CA ILE A 112 -19.73 11.14 16.15
C ILE A 112 -20.39 11.91 14.99
N HIS A 113 -21.71 11.94 14.98
CA HIS A 113 -22.54 12.66 14.01
C HIS A 113 -22.52 14.19 14.24
N ALA A 114 -21.32 14.75 14.31
CA ALA A 114 -21.07 16.16 14.55
C ALA A 114 -19.88 16.64 13.73
N MET A 115 -19.93 17.91 13.34
CA MET A 115 -18.81 18.60 12.69
C MET A 115 -18.16 19.52 13.72
N TRP A 116 -17.08 19.10 14.30
CA TRP A 116 -16.27 19.91 15.20
C TRP A 116 -15.19 20.59 14.38
N LEU A 117 -15.26 21.90 14.28
CA LEU A 117 -14.48 22.69 13.33
C LEU A 117 -12.98 22.39 13.37
N ARG A 118 -12.40 22.31 14.57
CA ARG A 118 -10.98 21.98 14.74
C ARG A 118 -10.64 20.59 14.21
N ASP A 119 -11.44 19.59 14.61
CA ASP A 119 -11.19 18.20 14.31
C ASP A 119 -11.44 17.89 12.82
N SER A 120 -12.54 18.41 12.27
CA SER A 120 -12.85 18.30 10.85
C SER A 120 -11.81 19.02 9.99
N GLY A 121 -11.31 20.19 10.44
CA GLY A 121 -10.20 20.87 9.78
C GLY A 121 -8.92 20.04 9.75
N ALA A 122 -8.57 19.39 10.87
CA ALA A 122 -7.42 18.50 10.95
C ALA A 122 -7.58 17.26 10.02
N GLN A 123 -8.79 16.71 9.94
CA GLN A 123 -9.08 15.56 9.06
C GLN A 123 -8.92 15.87 7.57
N VAL A 124 -9.23 17.09 7.12
CA VAL A 124 -9.11 17.48 5.71
C VAL A 124 -7.76 18.09 5.36
N TRP A 125 -6.99 18.51 6.37
CA TRP A 125 -5.68 19.13 6.18
C TRP A 125 -4.72 18.40 5.24
N PRO A 126 -4.60 17.05 5.29
CA PRO A 126 -3.70 16.31 4.41
C PRO A 126 -4.00 16.47 2.92
N TYR A 127 -5.23 16.84 2.56
CA TYR A 127 -5.66 16.94 1.16
C TYR A 127 -5.49 18.33 0.55
N ILE A 128 -5.22 19.37 1.35
CA ILE A 128 -5.11 20.76 0.88
C ILE A 128 -4.09 20.90 -0.26
N GLN A 129 -2.95 20.22 -0.13
CA GLN A 129 -1.90 20.26 -1.17
C GLN A 129 -2.33 19.59 -2.49
N LEU A 130 -3.32 18.72 -2.45
CA LEU A 130 -3.86 18.02 -3.61
C LEU A 130 -5.01 18.77 -4.27
N ALA A 131 -5.64 19.70 -3.58
CA ALA A 131 -6.78 20.47 -4.06
C ALA A 131 -6.48 21.29 -5.32
N SER A 132 -5.22 21.73 -5.51
CA SER A 132 -4.79 22.39 -6.73
C SER A 132 -4.77 21.49 -7.97
N LYS A 133 -4.73 20.17 -7.76
CA LYS A 133 -4.65 19.13 -8.81
C LYS A 133 -6.01 18.48 -9.11
N ASP A 134 -7.02 18.75 -8.30
CA ASP A 134 -8.35 18.16 -8.40
C ASP A 134 -9.42 19.21 -8.06
N PRO A 135 -10.11 19.78 -9.07
CA PRO A 135 -11.13 20.81 -8.86
C PRO A 135 -12.32 20.35 -8.02
N GLU A 136 -12.67 19.06 -8.05
CA GLU A 136 -13.74 18.51 -7.21
C GLU A 136 -13.34 18.45 -5.74
N LEU A 137 -12.07 18.11 -5.47
CA LEU A 137 -11.50 18.12 -4.13
C LEU A 137 -11.38 19.54 -3.55
N LYS A 138 -11.27 20.55 -4.41
CA LYS A 138 -11.15 21.96 -4.00
C LYS A 138 -12.47 22.59 -3.55
N LYS A 139 -13.60 22.06 -3.97
CA LYS A 139 -14.94 22.54 -3.59
C LYS A 139 -15.22 22.36 -2.13
#